data_f05097929145f5f962e7e50445bc81fd
#
_entry.id   f05097929145f5f962e7e50445bc81fd
#
_cell.length_a   1.000
_cell.length_b   1.000
_cell.length_c   1.000
_cell.angle_alpha   90.00
_cell.angle_beta   90.00
_cell.angle_gamma   90.00
#
_symmetry.space_group_name_H-M   'P 1'
#
loop_
_entity.id
_entity.type
_entity.pdbx_description
1 polymer ?
#
loop_
_entity_poly.entity_id
_entity_poly.type
_entity_poly.pdbx_seq_one_letter_code
_entity_poly.pdbx_strand_id
1 'polypeptide(L)'
;MTYSIEEAKEFVIKAGLELSEAGLVARTWGNISARISDHQFAITPSGRAYDTLTPDDIVIVNIEDGSYEGSVKPSGEKGVHAAVYQMRPQMNFVIHTHQNYASALSVLGEKIPVKEDNDRLILSDVIPCAEYGMYATKKLVNAIKVKLQENERCKAVLMKYHGVVCMGKDYEEAFSAAYTLEKVCQEEYERRCGIFEQTELPKPFEMDDALKDILYSRDKVSAVKCVQTPFILAVSSLGKKQRPYLDDLAQIAGTDIYCIPADAGTSQLLKALEGRNAVFMQGLGALCTGADESEAEAVRIVLIKLKRAYAKVIWFCPPLRDFIEACRKLLVVE
;
A
#
# COMPACT_ATOMS: atom_id res chain seq x y z
N MET A 1 -1.05 14.94 -26.10
CA MET A 1 -1.14 16.39 -25.76
C MET A 1 -0.86 16.53 -24.29
N THR A 2 -0.07 17.53 -23.91
CA THR A 2 0.11 17.90 -22.50
C THR A 2 -1.12 18.67 -22.01
N TYR A 3 -1.37 18.67 -20.71
CA TYR A 3 -2.48 19.44 -20.10
C TYR A 3 -2.07 20.91 -19.92
N SER A 4 -3.04 21.83 -19.91
CA SER A 4 -2.84 23.15 -19.30
C SER A 4 -2.59 23.01 -17.79
N ILE A 5 -2.10 24.05 -17.13
CA ILE A 5 -1.86 24.02 -15.69
C ILE A 5 -3.16 23.76 -14.92
N GLU A 6 -4.23 24.43 -15.33
CA GLU A 6 -5.57 24.31 -14.74
C GLU A 6 -6.12 22.89 -14.90
N GLU A 7 -6.12 22.35 -16.13
CA GLU A 7 -6.56 20.97 -16.40
C GLU A 7 -5.73 19.96 -15.62
N ALA A 8 -4.40 20.13 -15.59
CA ALA A 8 -3.52 19.22 -14.84
C ALA A 8 -3.88 19.15 -13.35
N LYS A 9 -4.12 20.31 -12.74
CA LYS A 9 -4.52 20.41 -11.33
C LYS A 9 -5.88 19.75 -11.07
N GLU A 10 -6.87 20.02 -11.92
CA GLU A 10 -8.21 19.44 -11.82
C GLU A 10 -8.18 17.91 -11.99
N PHE A 11 -7.48 17.41 -13.00
CA PHE A 11 -7.36 15.96 -13.22
C PHE A 11 -6.60 15.25 -12.09
N VAL A 12 -5.57 15.87 -11.52
CA VAL A 12 -4.83 15.30 -10.37
C VAL A 12 -5.74 15.16 -9.15
N ILE A 13 -6.59 16.17 -8.86
CA ILE A 13 -7.55 16.11 -7.74
C ILE A 13 -8.63 15.06 -8.03
N LYS A 14 -9.24 15.11 -9.22
CA LYS A 14 -10.26 14.15 -9.65
C LYS A 14 -9.75 12.71 -9.53
N ALA A 15 -8.54 12.45 -10.02
CA ALA A 15 -7.90 11.15 -9.93
C ALA A 15 -7.73 10.66 -8.48
N GLY A 16 -7.37 11.56 -7.57
CA GLY A 16 -7.24 11.24 -6.15
C GLY A 16 -8.55 10.78 -5.52
N LEU A 17 -9.65 11.46 -5.84
CA LEU A 17 -10.98 11.10 -5.37
C LEU A 17 -11.44 9.75 -5.95
N GLU A 18 -11.30 9.55 -7.25
CA GLU A 18 -11.70 8.30 -7.90
C GLU A 18 -10.88 7.09 -7.43
N LEU A 19 -9.56 7.25 -7.21
CA LEU A 19 -8.72 6.18 -6.64
C LEU A 19 -9.14 5.84 -5.22
N SER A 20 -9.55 6.83 -4.43
CA SER A 20 -10.05 6.65 -3.07
C SER A 20 -11.38 5.89 -3.06
N GLU A 21 -12.33 6.28 -3.91
CA GLU A 21 -13.63 5.60 -4.09
C GLU A 21 -13.46 4.16 -4.58
N ALA A 22 -12.50 3.93 -5.48
CA ALA A 22 -12.17 2.60 -5.99
C ALA A 22 -11.41 1.71 -4.98
N GLY A 23 -11.01 2.23 -3.83
CA GLY A 23 -10.22 1.50 -2.84
C GLY A 23 -8.80 1.15 -3.29
N LEU A 24 -8.27 1.84 -4.31
CA LEU A 24 -6.92 1.65 -4.83
C LEU A 24 -5.86 2.41 -4.03
N VAL A 25 -6.29 3.40 -3.24
CA VAL A 25 -5.47 4.12 -2.27
C VAL A 25 -6.12 4.08 -0.90
N ALA A 26 -5.31 4.18 0.14
CA ALA A 26 -5.77 4.32 1.52
C ALA A 26 -5.16 5.59 2.11
N ARG A 27 -5.98 6.47 2.69
CA ARG A 27 -5.55 7.79 3.21
C ARG A 27 -4.85 8.61 2.13
N THR A 28 -3.63 9.08 2.47
CA THR A 28 -2.74 9.90 1.63
C THR A 28 -1.63 9.07 0.96
N TRP A 29 -1.72 7.71 1.01
CA TRP A 29 -0.72 6.84 0.41
C TRP A 29 -0.97 6.66 -1.07
N GLY A 30 -0.07 7.20 -1.81
CA GLY A 30 -0.15 7.35 -3.23
C GLY A 30 0.05 8.81 -3.61
N ASN A 31 0.34 9.01 -4.87
CA ASN A 31 0.51 10.34 -5.42
C ASN A 31 0.25 10.30 -6.93
N ILE A 32 -0.18 11.42 -7.46
CA ILE A 32 -0.70 11.52 -8.80
C ILE A 32 -0.11 12.74 -9.45
N SER A 33 0.25 12.63 -10.72
CA SER A 33 0.75 13.78 -11.47
C SER A 33 0.25 13.80 -12.91
N ALA A 34 0.20 15.00 -13.46
CA ALA A 34 -0.12 15.27 -14.86
C ALA A 34 0.97 16.16 -15.49
N ARG A 35 1.46 15.80 -16.68
CA ARG A 35 2.48 16.55 -17.42
C ARG A 35 1.86 17.82 -18.00
N ILE A 36 2.51 18.96 -17.79
CA ILE A 36 2.10 20.26 -18.29
C ILE A 36 2.91 20.61 -19.55
N SER A 37 4.20 20.29 -19.53
CA SER A 37 5.11 20.57 -20.64
C SER A 37 6.22 19.52 -20.69
N ASP A 38 7.17 19.67 -21.62
CA ASP A 38 8.36 18.83 -21.67
C ASP A 38 9.27 19.00 -20.44
N HIS A 39 9.07 20.07 -19.67
CA HIS A 39 9.90 20.43 -18.52
C HIS A 39 9.19 20.36 -17.18
N GLN A 40 7.85 20.29 -17.14
CA GLN A 40 7.08 20.43 -15.90
C GLN A 40 5.91 19.47 -15.81
N PHE A 41 5.55 19.11 -14.58
CA PHE A 41 4.34 18.38 -14.22
C PHE A 41 3.72 18.92 -12.94
N ALA A 42 2.39 18.80 -12.84
CA ALA A 42 1.63 19.04 -11.61
C ALA A 42 1.57 17.76 -10.78
N ILE A 43 1.73 17.84 -9.46
CA ILE A 43 1.70 16.67 -8.56
C ILE A 43 0.98 16.98 -7.26
N THR A 44 0.35 15.97 -6.68
CA THR A 44 -0.26 16.03 -5.34
C THR A 44 0.75 16.48 -4.28
N PRO A 45 0.30 17.24 -3.26
CA PRO A 45 1.15 17.63 -2.13
C PRO A 45 1.45 16.45 -1.21
N SER A 46 2.45 16.59 -0.37
CA SER A 46 2.80 15.61 0.65
C SER A 46 1.81 15.62 1.81
N GLY A 47 1.26 14.45 2.15
CA GLY A 47 0.53 14.21 3.40
C GLY A 47 -0.84 14.87 3.53
N ARG A 48 -1.47 15.30 2.44
CA ARG A 48 -2.83 15.85 2.43
C ARG A 48 -3.84 14.84 1.88
N ALA A 49 -5.01 14.77 2.51
CA ALA A 49 -6.10 13.90 2.06
C ALA A 49 -6.73 14.41 0.76
N TYR A 50 -7.08 13.50 -0.13
CA TYR A 50 -7.55 13.85 -1.49
C TYR A 50 -8.85 14.65 -1.49
N ASP A 51 -9.74 14.39 -0.54
CA ASP A 51 -11.02 15.07 -0.37
C ASP A 51 -10.91 16.52 0.15
N THR A 52 -9.72 16.91 0.59
CA THR A 52 -9.42 18.27 1.08
C THR A 52 -8.62 19.11 0.10
N LEU A 53 -8.19 18.52 -1.03
CA LEU A 53 -7.33 19.20 -1.99
C LEU A 53 -8.07 20.27 -2.79
N THR A 54 -7.40 21.38 -2.96
CA THR A 54 -7.78 22.47 -3.88
C THR A 54 -6.73 22.63 -4.97
N PRO A 55 -7.01 23.30 -6.09
CA PRO A 55 -6.03 23.58 -7.13
C PRO A 55 -4.77 24.30 -6.65
N ASP A 56 -4.88 25.10 -5.59
CA ASP A 56 -3.73 25.81 -4.99
C ASP A 56 -2.79 24.89 -4.20
N ASP A 57 -3.25 23.70 -3.84
CA ASP A 57 -2.44 22.69 -3.15
C ASP A 57 -1.58 21.87 -4.10
N ILE A 58 -1.92 21.84 -5.38
CA ILE A 58 -1.22 21.06 -6.39
C ILE A 58 0.06 21.78 -6.81
N VAL A 59 1.20 21.08 -6.68
CA VAL A 59 2.53 21.67 -6.85
C VAL A 59 3.07 21.42 -8.26
N ILE A 60 3.63 22.47 -8.88
CA ILE A 60 4.31 22.37 -10.16
C ILE A 60 5.78 22.02 -9.89
N VAL A 61 6.27 20.95 -10.52
CA VAL A 61 7.62 20.41 -10.32
C VAL A 61 8.35 20.32 -11.66
N ASN A 62 9.63 20.66 -11.67
CA ASN A 62 10.51 20.52 -12.82
C ASN A 62 10.91 19.04 -13.01
N ILE A 63 10.78 18.52 -14.24
CA ILE A 63 11.09 17.12 -14.59
C ILE A 63 12.58 16.81 -14.44
N GLU A 64 13.46 17.77 -14.76
CA GLU A 64 14.90 17.54 -14.84
C GLU A 64 15.53 17.38 -13.45
N ASP A 65 15.28 18.33 -12.55
CA ASP A 65 15.96 18.43 -11.26
C ASP A 65 15.03 18.26 -10.04
N GLY A 66 13.70 18.18 -10.26
CA GLY A 66 12.70 18.06 -9.19
C GLY A 66 12.52 19.33 -8.38
N SER A 67 13.02 20.50 -8.85
CA SER A 67 12.79 21.80 -8.23
C SER A 67 11.32 22.20 -8.31
N TYR A 68 10.88 23.04 -7.38
CA TYR A 68 9.53 23.60 -7.32
C TYR A 68 9.55 24.93 -6.57
N GLU A 69 8.53 25.73 -6.77
CA GLU A 69 8.36 27.00 -6.10
C GLU A 69 7.17 26.97 -5.10
N GLY A 70 7.17 27.89 -4.16
CA GLY A 70 6.11 28.05 -3.17
C GLY A 70 6.34 27.31 -1.86
N SER A 71 5.38 27.41 -0.93
CA SER A 71 5.46 26.86 0.42
C SER A 71 4.87 25.44 0.54
N VAL A 72 4.04 25.03 -0.42
CA VAL A 72 3.44 23.68 -0.43
C VAL A 72 4.46 22.68 -0.88
N LYS A 73 4.72 21.65 -0.08
CA LYS A 73 5.68 20.60 -0.40
C LYS A 73 5.01 19.56 -1.32
N PRO A 74 5.60 19.24 -2.49
CA PRO A 74 5.13 18.15 -3.33
C PRO A 74 5.35 16.79 -2.64
N SER A 75 4.70 15.74 -3.16
CA SER A 75 4.98 14.36 -2.74
C SER A 75 6.48 14.09 -2.70
N GLY A 76 6.93 13.36 -1.67
CA GLY A 76 8.32 12.90 -1.55
C GLY A 76 8.77 12.00 -2.72
N GLU A 77 7.81 11.41 -3.42
CA GLU A 77 8.08 10.52 -4.58
C GLU A 77 8.00 11.21 -5.94
N LYS A 78 7.99 12.54 -5.96
CA LYS A 78 8.07 13.30 -7.23
C LYS A 78 9.19 12.82 -8.16
N GLY A 79 10.28 12.29 -7.61
CA GLY A 79 11.39 11.72 -8.39
C GLY A 79 11.01 10.46 -9.19
N VAL A 80 10.09 9.64 -8.70
CA VAL A 80 9.53 8.49 -9.45
C VAL A 80 8.73 8.98 -10.65
N HIS A 81 7.86 9.99 -10.46
CA HIS A 81 7.09 10.61 -11.53
C HIS A 81 8.00 11.28 -12.58
N ALA A 82 8.98 12.05 -12.12
CA ALA A 82 9.98 12.65 -13.01
C ALA A 82 10.72 11.59 -13.83
N ALA A 83 11.09 10.46 -13.23
CA ALA A 83 11.74 9.35 -13.94
C ALA A 83 10.85 8.77 -15.05
N VAL A 84 9.55 8.60 -14.79
CA VAL A 84 8.59 8.15 -15.81
C VAL A 84 8.56 9.16 -16.95
N TYR A 85 8.40 10.45 -16.67
CA TYR A 85 8.33 11.48 -17.69
C TYR A 85 9.63 11.63 -18.50
N GLN A 86 10.79 11.46 -17.87
CA GLN A 86 12.10 11.44 -18.56
C GLN A 86 12.25 10.24 -19.50
N MET A 87 11.86 9.05 -19.03
CA MET A 87 12.02 7.79 -19.77
C MET A 87 10.91 7.53 -20.78
N ARG A 88 9.76 8.21 -20.64
CA ARG A 88 8.53 8.03 -21.43
C ARG A 88 7.93 9.39 -21.82
N PRO A 89 8.52 10.11 -22.79
CA PRO A 89 8.03 11.44 -23.19
C PRO A 89 6.57 11.44 -23.66
N GLN A 90 6.07 10.30 -24.14
CA GLN A 90 4.68 10.14 -24.59
C GLN A 90 3.68 9.96 -23.45
N MET A 91 4.11 9.73 -22.21
CA MET A 91 3.23 9.60 -21.05
C MET A 91 2.97 10.98 -20.44
N ASN A 92 1.70 11.27 -20.18
CA ASN A 92 1.28 12.57 -19.64
C ASN A 92 0.56 12.45 -18.29
N PHE A 93 0.26 11.23 -17.84
CA PHE A 93 -0.36 10.99 -16.53
C PHE A 93 0.32 9.84 -15.80
N VAL A 94 0.63 10.04 -14.51
CA VAL A 94 1.29 9.04 -13.67
C VAL A 94 0.57 8.91 -12.34
N ILE A 95 0.28 7.67 -11.96
CA ILE A 95 -0.42 7.28 -10.73
C ILE A 95 0.50 6.34 -9.94
N HIS A 96 0.85 6.72 -8.73
CA HIS A 96 1.45 5.81 -7.76
C HIS A 96 0.43 5.44 -6.69
N THR A 97 0.30 4.16 -6.41
CA THR A 97 -0.64 3.63 -5.43
C THR A 97 -0.03 2.49 -4.61
N HIS A 98 -0.68 2.21 -3.47
CA HIS A 98 -0.40 1.03 -2.63
C HIS A 98 -1.57 0.04 -2.73
N GLN A 99 -1.88 -0.41 -3.92
CA GLN A 99 -2.97 -1.35 -4.21
C GLN A 99 -2.78 -2.67 -3.46
N ASN A 100 -3.87 -3.34 -3.12
CA ASN A 100 -3.86 -4.47 -2.21
C ASN A 100 -3.10 -5.69 -2.76
N TYR A 101 -3.45 -6.14 -3.98
CA TYR A 101 -2.84 -7.34 -4.58
C TYR A 101 -1.52 -7.03 -5.24
N ALA A 102 -1.41 -5.88 -5.91
CA ALA A 102 -0.15 -5.46 -6.53
C ALA A 102 0.96 -5.25 -5.48
N SER A 103 0.68 -4.57 -4.35
CA SER A 103 1.65 -4.44 -3.25
C SER A 103 2.02 -5.80 -2.66
N ALA A 104 1.04 -6.71 -2.46
CA ALA A 104 1.33 -8.05 -1.96
C ALA A 104 2.24 -8.85 -2.90
N LEU A 105 2.03 -8.76 -4.22
CA LEU A 105 2.87 -9.43 -5.20
C LEU A 105 4.25 -8.77 -5.33
N SER A 106 4.37 -7.47 -5.07
CA SER A 106 5.65 -6.76 -5.09
C SER A 106 6.67 -7.32 -4.08
N VAL A 107 6.18 -7.93 -2.98
CA VAL A 107 7.02 -8.57 -1.94
C VAL A 107 7.92 -9.65 -2.52
N LEU A 108 7.51 -10.32 -3.60
CA LEU A 108 8.29 -11.37 -4.22
C LEU A 108 9.49 -10.85 -5.03
N GLY A 109 9.42 -9.61 -5.50
CA GLY A 109 10.43 -9.07 -6.40
C GLY A 109 10.42 -9.71 -7.80
N GLU A 110 9.34 -10.41 -8.17
CA GLU A 110 9.18 -11.08 -9.46
C GLU A 110 8.37 -10.26 -10.44
N LYS A 111 8.61 -10.43 -11.73
CA LYS A 111 7.71 -9.94 -12.78
C LYS A 111 6.43 -10.76 -12.81
N ILE A 112 5.30 -10.12 -13.10
CA ILE A 112 3.99 -10.78 -13.21
C ILE A 112 3.63 -10.90 -14.68
N PRO A 113 3.37 -12.10 -15.20
CA PRO A 113 2.90 -12.29 -16.57
C PRO A 113 1.44 -11.84 -16.69
N VAL A 114 1.13 -11.10 -17.75
CA VAL A 114 -0.24 -10.76 -18.13
C VAL A 114 -0.76 -11.81 -19.11
N LYS A 115 -1.84 -12.49 -18.77
CA LYS A 115 -2.31 -13.67 -19.51
C LYS A 115 -3.35 -13.34 -20.57
N GLU A 116 -4.31 -12.49 -20.18
CA GLU A 116 -5.44 -12.13 -21.05
C GLU A 116 -5.03 -11.12 -22.12
N ASP A 117 -5.46 -11.32 -23.36
CA ASP A 117 -5.08 -10.45 -24.48
C ASP A 117 -5.53 -9.01 -24.30
N ASN A 118 -6.73 -8.81 -23.76
CA ASN A 118 -7.25 -7.47 -23.47
C ASN A 118 -6.41 -6.74 -22.42
N ASP A 119 -5.94 -7.45 -21.39
CA ASP A 119 -5.10 -6.88 -20.35
C ASP A 119 -3.68 -6.57 -20.88
N ARG A 120 -3.16 -7.39 -21.83
CA ARG A 120 -1.90 -7.12 -22.53
C ARG A 120 -1.94 -5.85 -23.37
N LEU A 121 -3.07 -5.53 -23.98
CA LEU A 121 -3.24 -4.26 -24.71
C LEU A 121 -3.09 -3.06 -23.79
N ILE A 122 -3.47 -3.21 -22.53
CA ILE A 122 -3.41 -2.14 -21.52
C ILE A 122 -2.04 -2.11 -20.83
N LEU A 123 -1.52 -3.25 -20.36
CA LEU A 123 -0.34 -3.33 -19.49
C LEU A 123 0.95 -3.79 -20.17
N SER A 124 0.87 -4.39 -21.37
CA SER A 124 1.85 -5.22 -22.04
C SER A 124 1.92 -6.67 -21.52
N ASP A 125 2.84 -7.48 -22.07
CA ASP A 125 2.94 -8.92 -21.77
C ASP A 125 3.35 -9.24 -20.33
N VAL A 126 4.04 -8.31 -19.69
CA VAL A 126 4.55 -8.49 -18.32
C VAL A 126 4.49 -7.17 -17.53
N ILE A 127 4.28 -7.29 -16.24
CA ILE A 127 4.42 -6.21 -15.27
C ILE A 127 5.75 -6.42 -14.57
N PRO A 128 6.77 -5.59 -14.83
CA PRO A 128 8.09 -5.71 -14.19
C PRO A 128 8.03 -5.31 -12.72
N CYS A 129 8.96 -5.84 -11.92
CA CYS A 129 9.16 -5.44 -10.52
C CYS A 129 10.54 -4.78 -10.37
N ALA A 130 10.56 -3.55 -9.90
CA ALA A 130 11.79 -2.82 -9.59
C ALA A 130 12.39 -3.32 -8.27
N GLU A 131 13.72 -3.34 -8.20
CA GLU A 131 14.43 -3.68 -6.97
C GLU A 131 14.14 -2.69 -5.85
N TYR A 132 14.29 -3.15 -4.62
CA TYR A 132 14.01 -2.34 -3.44
C TYR A 132 14.85 -1.07 -3.37
N GLY A 133 14.18 0.03 -3.23
CA GLY A 133 14.72 1.33 -2.85
C GLY A 133 13.80 1.95 -1.80
N MET A 134 14.39 2.52 -0.75
CA MET A 134 13.60 3.19 0.28
C MET A 134 12.85 4.40 -0.31
N TYR A 135 11.66 4.67 0.20
CA TYR A 135 10.81 5.82 -0.12
C TYR A 135 11.62 7.11 -0.31
N ALA A 136 11.29 7.89 -1.31
CA ALA A 136 11.90 9.18 -1.65
C ALA A 136 13.42 9.15 -1.92
N THR A 137 14.04 7.99 -2.18
CA THR A 137 15.48 7.90 -2.45
C THR A 137 15.81 7.80 -3.93
N LYS A 138 17.02 8.27 -4.29
CA LYS A 138 17.57 8.07 -5.64
C LYS A 138 17.69 6.59 -6.02
N LYS A 139 17.84 5.68 -5.04
CA LYS A 139 17.91 4.25 -5.29
C LYS A 139 16.59 3.72 -5.85
N LEU A 140 15.45 4.13 -5.29
CA LEU A 140 14.12 3.77 -5.80
C LEU A 140 13.93 4.33 -7.22
N VAL A 141 14.24 5.60 -7.43
CA VAL A 141 14.15 6.26 -8.75
C VAL A 141 14.98 5.52 -9.81
N ASN A 142 16.21 5.14 -9.49
CA ASN A 142 17.08 4.40 -10.41
C ASN A 142 16.55 2.99 -10.70
N ALA A 143 16.01 2.29 -9.69
CA ALA A 143 15.41 0.97 -9.88
C ALA A 143 14.20 1.02 -10.84
N ILE A 144 13.38 2.07 -10.76
CA ILE A 144 12.27 2.31 -11.71
C ILE A 144 12.82 2.58 -13.11
N LYS A 145 13.82 3.48 -13.26
CA LYS A 145 14.42 3.79 -14.55
C LYS A 145 14.95 2.54 -15.27
N VAL A 146 15.62 1.64 -14.54
CA VAL A 146 16.11 0.36 -15.09
C VAL A 146 14.94 -0.46 -15.64
N LYS A 147 13.84 -0.60 -14.91
CA LYS A 147 12.69 -1.40 -15.38
C LYS A 147 11.96 -0.75 -16.54
N LEU A 148 11.86 0.55 -16.57
CA LEU A 148 11.33 1.28 -17.72
C LEU A 148 12.22 1.09 -18.97
N GLN A 149 13.53 1.05 -18.81
CA GLN A 149 14.46 0.82 -19.91
C GLN A 149 14.38 -0.62 -20.45
N GLU A 150 14.31 -1.61 -19.56
CA GLU A 150 14.21 -3.03 -19.92
C GLU A 150 12.85 -3.41 -20.53
N ASN A 151 11.79 -2.64 -20.28
CA ASN A 151 10.40 -2.97 -20.66
C ASN A 151 9.72 -1.76 -21.32
N GLU A 152 10.05 -1.48 -22.57
CA GLU A 152 9.61 -0.26 -23.28
C GLU A 152 8.10 -0.07 -23.37
N ARG A 153 7.33 -1.15 -23.39
CA ARG A 153 5.86 -1.11 -23.56
C ARG A 153 5.10 -1.11 -22.23
N CYS A 154 5.76 -1.38 -21.08
CA CYS A 154 5.05 -1.50 -19.83
C CYS A 154 4.41 -0.15 -19.42
N LYS A 155 3.18 -0.23 -18.93
CA LYS A 155 2.45 0.90 -18.37
C LYS A 155 2.29 0.82 -16.85
N ALA A 156 2.88 -0.21 -16.24
CA ALA A 156 2.93 -0.38 -14.80
C ALA A 156 4.25 -1.02 -14.37
N VAL A 157 4.78 -0.60 -13.22
CA VAL A 157 5.97 -1.17 -12.59
C VAL A 157 5.68 -1.39 -11.11
N LEU A 158 5.81 -2.64 -10.65
CA LEU A 158 5.80 -2.95 -9.22
C LEU A 158 7.08 -2.42 -8.56
N MET A 159 6.96 -1.88 -7.36
CA MET A 159 8.08 -1.46 -6.52
C MET A 159 8.20 -2.42 -5.35
N LYS A 160 9.28 -3.21 -5.31
CA LYS A 160 9.48 -4.26 -4.30
C LYS A 160 9.30 -3.74 -2.88
N TYR A 161 8.44 -4.40 -2.09
CA TYR A 161 8.06 -4.06 -0.70
C TYR A 161 7.33 -2.72 -0.53
N HIS A 162 6.84 -2.09 -1.60
CA HIS A 162 6.29 -0.76 -1.54
C HIS A 162 4.87 -0.71 -2.13
N GLY A 163 4.78 -0.55 -3.42
CA GLY A 163 3.55 -0.35 -4.16
C GLY A 163 3.77 -0.45 -5.65
N VAL A 164 3.12 0.40 -6.41
CA VAL A 164 3.16 0.38 -7.87
C VAL A 164 3.16 1.78 -8.46
N VAL A 165 3.77 1.97 -9.62
CA VAL A 165 3.60 3.14 -10.47
C VAL A 165 2.95 2.72 -11.77
N CYS A 166 1.84 3.41 -12.16
CA CYS A 166 1.13 3.26 -13.41
C CYS A 166 1.26 4.54 -14.23
N MET A 167 1.21 4.43 -15.54
CA MET A 167 1.38 5.57 -16.46
C MET A 167 0.50 5.43 -17.69
N GLY A 168 0.09 6.56 -18.24
CA GLY A 168 -0.72 6.65 -19.45
C GLY A 168 -0.41 7.89 -20.28
N LYS A 169 -0.83 7.90 -21.54
CA LYS A 169 -0.77 9.10 -22.40
C LYS A 169 -1.67 10.20 -21.91
N ASP A 170 -2.70 9.80 -21.17
CA ASP A 170 -3.72 10.63 -20.58
C ASP A 170 -4.24 10.01 -19.28
N TYR A 171 -5.16 10.69 -18.66
CA TYR A 171 -5.85 10.30 -17.44
C TYR A 171 -6.52 8.92 -17.58
N GLU A 172 -7.30 8.71 -18.65
CA GLU A 172 -8.07 7.49 -18.87
C GLU A 172 -7.17 6.26 -19.04
N GLU A 173 -6.08 6.40 -19.79
CA GLU A 173 -5.12 5.32 -19.99
C GLU A 173 -4.37 4.97 -18.70
N ALA A 174 -3.99 5.95 -17.88
CA ALA A 174 -3.32 5.73 -16.61
C ALA A 174 -4.25 5.06 -15.58
N PHE A 175 -5.52 5.45 -15.55
CA PHE A 175 -6.55 4.81 -14.72
C PHE A 175 -6.82 3.38 -15.16
N SER A 176 -7.00 3.17 -16.46
CA SER A 176 -7.18 1.82 -17.02
C SER A 176 -6.00 0.91 -16.65
N ALA A 177 -4.76 1.42 -16.72
CA ALA A 177 -3.59 0.68 -16.29
C ALA A 177 -3.63 0.33 -14.79
N ALA A 178 -4.03 1.27 -13.93
CA ALA A 178 -4.11 1.03 -12.49
C ALA A 178 -5.17 -0.01 -12.11
N TYR A 179 -6.37 0.06 -12.71
CA TYR A 179 -7.44 -0.92 -12.49
C TYR A 179 -7.07 -2.31 -13.01
N THR A 180 -6.59 -2.37 -14.24
CA THR A 180 -6.22 -3.64 -14.87
C THR A 180 -5.07 -4.30 -14.12
N LEU A 181 -4.12 -3.51 -13.62
CA LEU A 181 -3.03 -4.01 -12.80
C LEU A 181 -3.54 -4.72 -11.53
N GLU A 182 -4.44 -4.09 -10.78
CA GLU A 182 -4.96 -4.70 -9.53
C GLU A 182 -5.74 -5.99 -9.83
N LYS A 183 -6.56 -5.99 -10.90
CA LYS A 183 -7.26 -7.19 -11.40
C LYS A 183 -6.28 -8.32 -11.73
N VAL A 184 -5.29 -8.06 -12.57
CA VAL A 184 -4.28 -9.06 -12.97
C VAL A 184 -3.50 -9.57 -11.76
N CYS A 185 -3.16 -8.68 -10.84
CA CYS A 185 -2.49 -9.06 -9.60
C CYS A 185 -3.40 -9.88 -8.68
N GLN A 186 -4.70 -9.60 -8.62
CA GLN A 186 -5.66 -10.40 -7.89
C GLN A 186 -5.75 -11.82 -8.47
N GLU A 187 -5.96 -11.96 -9.76
CA GLU A 187 -6.03 -13.26 -10.44
C GLU A 187 -4.75 -14.09 -10.24
N GLU A 188 -3.59 -13.46 -10.39
CA GLU A 188 -2.31 -14.13 -10.15
C GLU A 188 -2.10 -14.50 -8.68
N TYR A 189 -2.55 -13.65 -7.74
CA TYR A 189 -2.53 -13.94 -6.31
C TYR A 189 -3.42 -15.16 -5.99
N GLU A 190 -4.67 -15.17 -6.48
CA GLU A 190 -5.63 -16.25 -6.26
C GLU A 190 -5.16 -17.57 -6.89
N ARG A 191 -4.60 -17.51 -8.08
CA ARG A 191 -3.99 -18.68 -8.74
C ARG A 191 -2.87 -19.30 -7.91
N ARG A 192 -2.07 -18.48 -7.25
CA ARG A 192 -0.92 -18.96 -6.46
C ARG A 192 -1.29 -19.38 -5.05
N CYS A 193 -2.24 -18.70 -4.43
CA CYS A 193 -2.58 -18.88 -3.01
C CYS A 193 -3.89 -19.64 -2.80
N GLY A 194 -4.70 -19.84 -3.86
CA GLY A 194 -6.08 -20.29 -3.77
C GLY A 194 -7.04 -19.17 -3.33
N ILE A 195 -8.32 -19.39 -3.55
CA ILE A 195 -9.38 -18.49 -3.08
C ILE A 195 -9.64 -18.83 -1.61
N PHE A 196 -9.44 -17.86 -0.74
CA PHE A 196 -9.83 -17.99 0.66
C PHE A 196 -11.27 -17.49 0.81
N GLU A 197 -12.23 -18.40 0.89
CA GLU A 197 -13.60 -18.06 1.26
C GLU A 197 -13.63 -17.45 2.67
N GLN A 198 -14.47 -16.44 2.86
CA GLN A 198 -14.69 -15.85 4.17
C GLN A 198 -15.46 -16.89 5.02
N THR A 199 -14.77 -17.54 5.92
CA THR A 199 -15.40 -18.28 7.02
C THR A 199 -15.97 -17.29 8.04
N GLU A 200 -17.06 -17.67 8.73
CA GLU A 200 -17.62 -16.86 9.82
C GLU A 200 -16.53 -16.48 10.82
N LEU A 201 -16.49 -15.20 11.14
CA LEU A 201 -15.54 -14.68 12.10
C LEU A 201 -16.04 -14.97 13.52
N PRO A 202 -15.16 -15.32 14.47
CA PRO A 202 -15.53 -15.35 15.88
C PRO A 202 -16.06 -13.99 16.31
N LYS A 203 -16.86 -13.94 17.37
CA LYS A 203 -17.37 -12.67 17.92
C LYS A 203 -16.24 -11.66 18.06
N PRO A 204 -16.47 -10.37 17.71
CA PRO A 204 -15.47 -9.35 17.87
C PRO A 204 -14.89 -9.36 19.28
N PHE A 205 -13.55 -9.25 19.37
CA PHE A 205 -12.90 -9.01 20.65
C PHE A 205 -13.31 -7.60 21.11
N GLU A 206 -14.09 -7.55 22.16
CA GLU A 206 -14.48 -6.29 22.79
C GLU A 206 -13.47 -5.94 23.88
N MET A 207 -12.90 -4.77 23.74
CA MET A 207 -12.03 -4.21 24.76
C MET A 207 -12.87 -3.71 25.93
N ASP A 208 -12.52 -4.08 27.15
CA ASP A 208 -13.12 -3.47 28.32
C ASP A 208 -12.71 -1.99 28.47
N ASP A 209 -13.50 -1.25 29.23
CA ASP A 209 -13.27 0.18 29.35
C ASP A 209 -11.97 0.50 30.09
N ALA A 210 -11.55 -0.35 31.04
CA ALA A 210 -10.29 -0.18 31.76
C ALA A 210 -9.09 -0.29 30.81
N LEU A 211 -9.13 -1.20 29.85
CA LEU A 211 -8.10 -1.35 28.83
C LEU A 211 -8.10 -0.16 27.85
N LYS A 212 -9.28 0.36 27.48
CA LYS A 212 -9.39 1.58 26.67
C LYS A 212 -8.79 2.79 27.39
N ASP A 213 -9.13 3.00 28.65
CA ASP A 213 -8.58 4.10 29.45
C ASP A 213 -7.07 4.07 29.55
N ILE A 214 -6.50 2.86 29.70
CA ILE A 214 -5.05 2.67 29.70
C ILE A 214 -4.44 3.04 28.36
N LEU A 215 -5.04 2.64 27.25
CA LEU A 215 -4.54 2.96 25.92
C LEU A 215 -4.66 4.44 25.61
N TYR A 216 -5.76 5.08 26.02
CA TYR A 216 -5.97 6.52 25.86
C TYR A 216 -5.10 7.38 26.80
N SER A 217 -4.53 6.80 27.86
CA SER A 217 -3.55 7.50 28.69
C SER A 217 -2.18 7.67 28.01
N ARG A 218 -1.95 6.98 26.90
CA ARG A 218 -0.73 7.15 26.11
C ARG A 218 -0.75 8.46 25.32
N ASP A 219 0.41 9.10 25.25
CA ASP A 219 0.59 10.25 24.36
C ASP A 219 0.22 9.88 22.92
N LYS A 220 -0.55 10.72 22.25
CA LYS A 220 -1.00 10.58 20.86
C LYS A 220 -1.85 9.35 20.56
N VAL A 221 -2.59 8.81 21.52
CA VAL A 221 -3.59 7.76 21.29
C VAL A 221 -4.96 8.28 21.68
N SER A 222 -5.84 8.48 20.70
CA SER A 222 -7.24 8.86 20.90
C SER A 222 -8.22 7.90 20.25
N ALA A 223 -7.72 6.91 19.51
CA ALA A 223 -8.53 5.89 18.88
C ALA A 223 -7.87 4.50 18.92
N VAL A 224 -8.69 3.47 19.09
CA VAL A 224 -8.26 2.08 19.11
C VAL A 224 -9.23 1.23 18.31
N LYS A 225 -8.69 0.36 17.46
CA LYS A 225 -9.45 -0.60 16.64
C LYS A 225 -9.00 -2.03 16.94
N CYS A 226 -9.97 -2.94 17.09
CA CYS A 226 -9.71 -4.37 17.14
C CYS A 226 -9.78 -4.98 15.74
N VAL A 227 -8.91 -5.92 15.44
CA VAL A 227 -8.85 -6.61 14.14
C VAL A 227 -8.88 -8.12 14.34
N GLN A 228 -9.90 -8.77 13.79
CA GLN A 228 -10.14 -10.20 13.90
C GLN A 228 -10.53 -10.80 12.55
N THR A 229 -9.68 -10.66 11.55
CA THR A 229 -9.85 -11.45 10.32
C THR A 229 -9.31 -12.87 10.56
N PRO A 230 -9.77 -13.91 9.84
CA PRO A 230 -9.24 -15.29 9.96
C PRO A 230 -7.72 -15.34 9.89
N PHE A 231 -7.13 -14.54 9.01
CA PHE A 231 -5.68 -14.45 8.87
C PHE A 231 -5.00 -13.80 10.10
N ILE A 232 -5.54 -12.70 10.61
CA ILE A 232 -4.99 -12.02 11.78
C ILE A 232 -5.09 -12.91 13.03
N LEU A 233 -6.18 -13.64 13.18
CA LEU A 233 -6.33 -14.66 14.23
C LEU A 233 -5.28 -15.75 14.11
N ALA A 234 -5.10 -16.30 12.90
CA ALA A 234 -4.08 -17.30 12.64
C ALA A 234 -2.66 -16.81 12.94
N VAL A 235 -2.31 -15.59 12.49
CA VAL A 235 -1.00 -14.99 12.77
C VAL A 235 -0.81 -14.74 14.27
N SER A 236 -1.82 -14.21 14.95
CA SER A 236 -1.75 -13.98 16.39
C SER A 236 -1.60 -15.28 17.19
N SER A 237 -2.24 -16.37 16.76
CA SER A 237 -2.13 -17.69 17.39
C SER A 237 -0.72 -18.27 17.39
N LEU A 238 0.17 -17.81 16.49
CA LEU A 238 1.58 -18.21 16.48
C LEU A 238 2.34 -17.77 17.73
N GLY A 239 1.87 -16.77 18.46
CA GLY A 239 2.57 -16.21 19.63
C GLY A 239 3.94 -15.58 19.30
N LYS A 240 4.20 -15.26 18.04
CA LYS A 240 5.48 -14.73 17.56
C LYS A 240 5.36 -13.31 17.05
N LYS A 241 6.39 -12.49 17.32
CA LYS A 241 6.49 -11.16 16.71
C LYS A 241 6.59 -11.29 15.19
N GLN A 242 5.99 -10.34 14.49
CA GLN A 242 5.96 -10.29 13.04
C GLN A 242 6.77 -9.10 12.52
N ARG A 243 7.43 -9.28 11.38
CA ARG A 243 8.10 -8.19 10.66
C ARG A 243 7.16 -7.64 9.59
N PRO A 244 7.11 -6.34 9.38
CA PRO A 244 6.40 -5.78 8.24
C PRO A 244 7.15 -6.14 6.94
N TYR A 245 6.40 -6.55 5.91
CA TYR A 245 6.94 -6.80 4.57
C TYR A 245 6.64 -5.67 3.58
N LEU A 246 5.91 -4.64 4.02
CA LEU A 246 5.58 -3.46 3.24
C LEU A 246 6.03 -2.22 3.97
N ASP A 247 6.55 -1.24 3.22
CA ASP A 247 7.04 0.03 3.76
C ASP A 247 5.94 0.80 4.49
N ASP A 248 4.70 0.80 3.98
CA ASP A 248 3.56 1.45 4.61
C ASP A 248 3.25 0.83 5.98
N LEU A 249 3.31 -0.49 6.11
CA LEU A 249 3.13 -1.17 7.39
C LEU A 249 4.27 -0.84 8.37
N ALA A 250 5.50 -0.82 7.91
CA ALA A 250 6.65 -0.47 8.75
C ALA A 250 6.57 0.98 9.25
N GLN A 251 6.10 1.90 8.41
CA GLN A 251 5.98 3.32 8.74
C GLN A 251 4.95 3.58 9.83
N ILE A 252 3.79 2.90 9.80
CA ILE A 252 2.69 3.22 10.71
C ILE A 252 2.50 2.23 11.85
N ALA A 253 2.77 0.95 11.65
CA ALA A 253 2.65 -0.07 12.70
C ALA A 253 3.96 -0.30 13.48
N GLY A 254 5.10 0.11 12.91
CA GLY A 254 6.44 -0.09 13.48
C GLY A 254 7.23 -1.19 12.78
N THR A 255 8.53 -1.24 13.05
CA THR A 255 9.48 -2.19 12.41
C THR A 255 9.35 -3.64 12.87
N ASP A 256 8.71 -3.87 14.00
CA ASP A 256 8.30 -5.17 14.52
C ASP A 256 6.93 -5.04 15.17
N ILE A 257 6.00 -5.92 14.85
CA ILE A 257 4.70 -6.00 15.51
C ILE A 257 4.79 -7.13 16.52
N TYR A 258 4.74 -6.80 17.81
CA TYR A 258 4.84 -7.80 18.87
C TYR A 258 3.56 -8.63 18.97
N CYS A 259 3.71 -9.86 19.48
CA CYS A 259 2.60 -10.70 19.91
C CYS A 259 2.74 -10.93 21.41
N ILE A 260 1.68 -10.59 22.15
CA ILE A 260 1.61 -10.78 23.61
C ILE A 260 0.56 -11.84 23.94
N PRO A 261 0.66 -12.53 25.09
CA PRO A 261 -0.39 -13.44 25.55
C PRO A 261 -1.75 -12.76 25.64
N ALA A 262 -2.82 -13.53 25.48
CA ALA A 262 -4.21 -13.02 25.55
C ALA A 262 -4.55 -12.41 26.92
N ASP A 263 -3.93 -12.92 27.96
CA ASP A 263 -4.06 -12.50 29.38
C ASP A 263 -2.94 -11.55 29.84
N ALA A 264 -2.20 -10.97 28.87
CA ALA A 264 -1.09 -10.08 29.18
C ALA A 264 -1.58 -8.85 29.99
N GLY A 265 -0.86 -8.57 31.07
CA GLY A 265 -1.15 -7.38 31.87
C GLY A 265 -0.80 -6.06 31.14
N THR A 266 -1.37 -4.97 31.67
CA THR A 266 -1.20 -3.60 31.15
C THR A 266 0.22 -3.22 30.82
N SER A 267 1.17 -3.49 31.72
CA SER A 267 2.60 -3.15 31.51
C SER A 267 3.19 -3.81 30.28
N GLN A 268 2.81 -5.07 30.02
CA GLN A 268 3.29 -5.81 28.85
C GLN A 268 2.68 -5.26 27.56
N LEU A 269 1.39 -4.88 27.57
CA LEU A 269 0.73 -4.27 26.44
C LEU A 269 1.37 -2.92 26.10
N LEU A 270 1.55 -2.03 27.07
CA LEU A 270 2.16 -0.73 26.87
C LEU A 270 3.59 -0.83 26.33
N LYS A 271 4.37 -1.76 26.85
CA LYS A 271 5.72 -2.04 26.36
C LYS A 271 5.71 -2.56 24.90
N ALA A 272 4.78 -3.43 24.56
CA ALA A 272 4.65 -3.97 23.20
C ALA A 272 4.25 -2.89 22.19
N LEU A 273 3.54 -1.86 22.63
CA LEU A 273 3.14 -0.72 21.81
C LEU A 273 4.14 0.44 21.82
N GLU A 274 5.24 0.37 22.58
CA GLU A 274 6.25 1.45 22.65
C GLU A 274 6.86 1.71 21.25
N GLY A 275 6.67 2.92 20.70
CA GLY A 275 7.07 3.29 19.34
C GLY A 275 6.32 2.54 18.22
N ARG A 276 5.11 2.01 18.50
CA ARG A 276 4.30 1.21 17.59
C ARG A 276 2.83 1.54 17.72
N ASN A 277 2.10 1.32 16.63
CA ASN A 277 0.65 1.52 16.58
C ASN A 277 -0.13 0.21 16.40
N ALA A 278 0.54 -0.94 16.47
CA ALA A 278 -0.13 -2.25 16.41
C ALA A 278 0.54 -3.28 17.33
N VAL A 279 -0.28 -4.19 17.86
CA VAL A 279 0.16 -5.36 18.65
C VAL A 279 -0.79 -6.53 18.37
N PHE A 280 -0.24 -7.74 18.24
CA PHE A 280 -1.04 -8.96 18.23
C PHE A 280 -1.31 -9.42 19.66
N MET A 281 -2.54 -9.84 19.92
CA MET A 281 -2.95 -10.55 21.14
C MET A 281 -3.14 -12.02 20.78
N GLN A 282 -2.38 -12.90 21.38
CA GLN A 282 -2.30 -14.31 20.99
C GLN A 282 -3.67 -15.00 20.97
N GLY A 283 -4.07 -15.47 19.79
CA GLY A 283 -5.36 -16.13 19.56
C GLY A 283 -6.59 -15.21 19.57
N LEU A 284 -6.42 -13.92 19.89
CA LEU A 284 -7.53 -12.95 19.95
C LEU A 284 -7.57 -12.01 18.74
N GLY A 285 -6.45 -11.82 18.03
CA GLY A 285 -6.37 -10.89 16.92
C GLY A 285 -5.32 -9.83 17.10
N ALA A 286 -5.63 -8.57 16.73
CA ALA A 286 -4.71 -7.45 16.89
C ALA A 286 -5.43 -6.19 17.38
N LEU A 287 -4.68 -5.34 18.11
CA LEU A 287 -5.06 -3.98 18.44
C LEU A 287 -4.28 -3.00 17.58
N CYS A 288 -4.99 -1.99 17.05
CA CYS A 288 -4.45 -0.89 16.27
C CYS A 288 -4.75 0.41 17.01
N THR A 289 -3.76 1.27 17.21
CA THR A 289 -3.91 2.57 17.90
C THR A 289 -3.62 3.72 16.93
N GLY A 290 -4.19 4.89 17.18
CA GLY A 290 -3.95 6.10 16.39
C GLY A 290 -4.24 7.37 17.18
N ALA A 291 -3.72 8.51 16.70
CA ALA A 291 -4.01 9.82 17.26
C ALA A 291 -5.46 10.27 16.98
N ASP A 292 -6.12 9.62 16.03
CA ASP A 292 -7.53 9.79 15.69
C ASP A 292 -8.08 8.50 15.06
N GLU A 293 -9.40 8.47 14.80
CA GLU A 293 -10.09 7.35 14.16
C GLU A 293 -9.51 7.02 12.78
N SER A 294 -9.12 8.03 12.00
CA SER A 294 -8.55 7.85 10.66
C SER A 294 -7.18 7.17 10.74
N GLU A 295 -6.35 7.54 11.70
CA GLU A 295 -5.03 6.92 11.88
C GLU A 295 -5.15 5.48 12.37
N ALA A 296 -6.00 5.21 13.37
CA ALA A 296 -6.24 3.84 13.84
C ALA A 296 -6.82 2.95 12.72
N GLU A 297 -7.72 3.49 11.88
CA GLU A 297 -8.27 2.81 10.72
C GLU A 297 -7.18 2.51 9.66
N ALA A 298 -6.27 3.44 9.42
CA ALA A 298 -5.15 3.23 8.53
C ALA A 298 -4.23 2.09 8.99
N VAL A 299 -3.89 2.06 10.29
CA VAL A 299 -3.12 0.94 10.88
C VAL A 299 -3.86 -0.38 10.65
N ARG A 300 -5.19 -0.40 10.88
CA ARG A 300 -6.05 -1.57 10.64
C ARG A 300 -5.99 -2.03 9.18
N ILE A 301 -6.17 -1.11 8.23
CA ILE A 301 -6.16 -1.42 6.79
C ILE A 301 -4.83 -2.03 6.37
N VAL A 302 -3.71 -1.43 6.79
CA VAL A 302 -2.38 -1.93 6.41
C VAL A 302 -2.08 -3.26 7.09
N LEU A 303 -2.54 -3.45 8.33
CA LEU A 303 -2.40 -4.74 9.01
C LEU A 303 -3.20 -5.84 8.30
N ILE A 304 -4.37 -5.54 7.75
CA ILE A 304 -5.15 -6.50 6.94
C ILE A 304 -4.44 -6.79 5.59
N LYS A 305 -3.76 -5.82 4.98
CA LYS A 305 -2.92 -6.06 3.80
C LYS A 305 -1.79 -7.06 4.06
N LEU A 306 -1.33 -7.15 5.31
CA LEU A 306 -0.36 -8.14 5.75
C LEU A 306 -0.79 -9.57 5.36
N LYS A 307 -2.09 -9.90 5.41
CA LYS A 307 -2.64 -11.18 4.96
C LYS A 307 -2.13 -11.55 3.57
N ARG A 308 -2.18 -10.62 2.63
CA ARG A 308 -1.84 -10.87 1.23
C ARG A 308 -0.33 -10.97 1.01
N ALA A 309 0.45 -10.16 1.73
CA ALA A 309 1.91 -10.22 1.67
C ALA A 309 2.47 -11.50 2.33
N TYR A 310 1.90 -11.93 3.46
CA TYR A 310 2.32 -13.12 4.20
C TYR A 310 1.92 -14.43 3.53
N ALA A 311 0.76 -14.53 2.92
CA ALA A 311 0.28 -15.78 2.32
C ALA A 311 1.31 -16.39 1.35
N LYS A 312 2.18 -15.57 0.75
CA LYS A 312 3.24 -16.00 -0.15
C LYS A 312 4.57 -16.33 0.51
N VAL A 313 5.00 -15.55 1.48
CA VAL A 313 6.21 -15.86 2.27
C VAL A 313 6.02 -17.19 3.00
N ILE A 314 4.79 -17.45 3.44
CA ILE A 314 4.37 -18.68 4.12
C ILE A 314 4.38 -19.88 3.16
N TRP A 315 3.91 -19.73 1.92
CA TRP A 315 3.81 -20.85 0.96
C TRP A 315 5.18 -21.40 0.53
N PHE A 316 6.21 -20.58 0.52
CA PHE A 316 7.58 -21.00 0.19
C PHE A 316 8.42 -21.42 1.40
N CYS A 317 7.89 -21.32 2.63
CA CYS A 317 8.57 -21.75 3.85
C CYS A 317 7.94 -23.06 4.38
N PRO A 318 8.62 -24.24 4.27
CA PRO A 318 8.07 -25.54 4.66
C PRO A 318 7.47 -25.60 6.09
N PRO A 319 8.05 -24.93 7.12
CA PRO A 319 7.46 -24.93 8.46
C PRO A 319 6.11 -24.21 8.56
N LEU A 320 5.78 -23.39 7.57
CA LEU A 320 4.53 -22.64 7.52
C LEU A 320 3.44 -23.32 6.68
N ARG A 321 3.78 -24.30 5.86
CA ARG A 321 2.85 -25.16 5.15
C ARG A 321 2.01 -25.98 6.13
N ASP A 322 2.65 -26.52 7.16
CA ASP A 322 2.01 -27.23 8.28
C ASP A 322 1.08 -26.31 9.07
N PHE A 323 1.39 -25.02 9.13
CA PHE A 323 0.56 -24.01 9.78
C PHE A 323 -0.70 -23.66 8.98
N ILE A 324 -0.62 -23.52 7.66
CA ILE A 324 -1.81 -23.33 6.81
C ILE A 324 -2.73 -24.56 6.92
N GLU A 325 -2.15 -25.75 7.00
CA GLU A 325 -2.89 -26.99 7.22
C GLU A 325 -3.51 -27.06 8.62
N ALA A 326 -2.83 -26.55 9.64
CA ALA A 326 -3.38 -26.37 10.99
C ALA A 326 -4.47 -25.28 11.03
N CYS A 327 -4.29 -24.16 10.32
CA CYS A 327 -5.33 -23.15 10.17
C CYS A 327 -6.55 -23.67 9.40
N ARG A 328 -6.36 -24.48 8.35
CA ARG A 328 -7.46 -25.17 7.66
C ARG A 328 -8.20 -26.12 8.59
N LYS A 329 -7.50 -26.85 9.45
CA LYS A 329 -8.11 -27.76 10.43
C LYS A 329 -8.84 -27.03 11.54
N LEU A 330 -8.37 -25.86 11.99
CA LEU A 330 -9.03 -25.00 12.98
C LEU A 330 -10.27 -24.27 12.41
N LEU A 331 -10.29 -24.03 11.10
CA LEU A 331 -11.39 -23.38 10.39
C LEU A 331 -12.44 -24.38 9.85
N VAL A 332 -12.23 -25.69 9.99
CA VAL A 332 -13.11 -26.79 9.56
C VAL A 332 -13.77 -27.51 10.75
N VAL A 333 -13.62 -27.00 11.96
CA VAL A 333 -14.35 -27.59 13.12
C VAL A 333 -15.69 -26.87 13.26
N GLU A 334 -16.70 -27.55 12.63
CA GLU A 334 -18.16 -27.39 12.70
C GLU A 334 -18.79 -26.08 12.27
#